data_a6175aaae0b13120e838200711dca9c5
#
_entry.id   a6175aaae0b13120e838200711dca9c5
#
_cell.length_a   1.000
_cell.length_b   1.000
_cell.length_c   1.000
_cell.angle_alpha   90.00
_cell.angle_beta   90.00
_cell.angle_gamma   90.00
#
_symmetry.space_group_name_H-M   'P 1'
#
loop_
_entity.id
_entity.type
_entity.pdbx_description
1 polymer ?
#
loop_
_entity_poly.entity_id
_entity_poly.type
_entity_poly.pdbx_seq_one_letter_code
_entity_poly.pdbx_strand_id
1 'polypeptide(L)'
;RYQITPRPAGTRWYHSHAMADADLHRGTYTGQFGFLMIDSGKDLGHYDQEIFLAIRDWEPFFTNAEMDTDEQGQGGPQPEKPTILDTRPNGLEVTSQMFSINDKALGAGEPIRVRTGDRVLMHLLNASAIENRTIALPGHRFQVFALDGNPVPSPQPADVLTLGPGERIDAFVDMNQPGVWILGSTQDTIRSGGLGVVVEYENQHKQPEWAPPPNNPWDYTIFGHGGSQPAPDQTMDMVFEKTPSGAGKFNAWLVNGKQYPHDREFVLKEGARYRLVFHNRTDDGHPLHLHRHSFELVDMNGKKTAGVIKDTVIVPLYGRVSVDFVANHPGLTLFHCHIQQHMDYGFKALFRYS
;
A
#
# COMPACT_ATOMS: atom_id res chain seq x y z
N ARG A 1 25.82 -10.45 -11.46
CA ARG A 1 24.86 -10.35 -12.57
C ARG A 1 23.78 -11.39 -12.33
N TYR A 2 22.52 -10.96 -12.40
CA TYR A 2 21.35 -11.84 -12.31
C TYR A 2 20.75 -11.99 -13.70
N GLN A 3 20.22 -13.19 -14.00
CA GLN A 3 19.46 -13.47 -15.22
C GLN A 3 18.15 -14.10 -14.80
N ILE A 4 17.05 -13.43 -15.12
CA ILE A 4 15.69 -13.85 -14.74
C ILE A 4 14.77 -13.75 -15.93
N THR A 5 13.72 -14.55 -15.94
CA THR A 5 12.55 -14.35 -16.79
C THR A 5 11.49 -13.70 -15.91
N PRO A 6 11.23 -12.38 -16.09
CA PRO A 6 10.33 -11.67 -15.21
C PRO A 6 8.88 -12.14 -15.43
N ARG A 7 8.18 -12.41 -14.31
CA ARG A 7 6.74 -12.74 -14.26
C ARG A 7 6.21 -12.61 -12.84
N PRO A 8 4.89 -12.46 -12.64
CA PRO A 8 3.86 -12.28 -13.67
C PRO A 8 3.91 -10.88 -14.29
N ALA A 9 3.19 -10.69 -15.42
CA ALA A 9 3.04 -9.39 -16.07
C ALA A 9 2.38 -8.36 -15.16
N GLY A 10 2.54 -7.07 -15.49
CA GLY A 10 1.98 -5.92 -14.79
C GLY A 10 3.02 -5.04 -14.12
N THR A 11 2.55 -4.05 -13.41
CA THR A 11 3.38 -3.07 -12.69
C THR A 11 3.96 -3.70 -11.43
N ARG A 12 5.25 -4.07 -11.51
CA ARG A 12 6.06 -4.60 -10.43
C ARG A 12 7.08 -3.56 -10.01
N TRP A 13 7.81 -3.85 -8.94
CA TRP A 13 8.88 -2.99 -8.46
C TRP A 13 9.96 -3.79 -7.76
N TYR A 14 11.10 -3.16 -7.54
CA TYR A 14 12.19 -3.72 -6.75
C TYR A 14 12.63 -2.70 -5.69
N HIS A 15 13.10 -3.18 -4.56
CA HIS A 15 13.57 -2.34 -3.47
C HIS A 15 14.61 -3.05 -2.60
N SER A 16 15.31 -2.28 -1.76
CA SER A 16 16.19 -2.82 -0.73
C SER A 16 15.38 -3.58 0.32
N HIS A 17 15.88 -4.74 0.75
CA HIS A 17 15.29 -5.53 1.81
C HIS A 17 16.23 -5.69 3.02
N ALA A 18 17.18 -4.76 3.18
CA ALA A 18 18.06 -4.73 4.34
C ALA A 18 17.26 -4.28 5.58
N MET A 19 17.57 -4.88 6.73
CA MET A 19 17.06 -4.37 8.02
C MET A 19 17.76 -3.03 8.31
N ALA A 20 16.98 -2.07 8.77
CA ALA A 20 17.45 -0.74 9.14
C ALA A 20 17.65 -0.64 10.66
N ASP A 21 16.81 -1.31 11.46
CA ASP A 21 16.77 -1.20 12.91
C ASP A 21 16.67 0.28 13.35
N ALA A 22 17.70 0.79 14.01
CA ALA A 22 17.79 2.19 14.43
C ALA A 22 18.55 3.10 13.45
N ASP A 23 18.97 2.59 12.29
CA ASP A 23 19.73 3.33 11.29
C ASP A 23 18.84 3.75 10.11
N LEU A 24 18.33 4.98 10.17
CA LEU A 24 17.46 5.54 9.14
C LEU A 24 18.16 5.80 7.78
N HIS A 25 19.44 5.48 7.65
CA HIS A 25 20.18 5.50 6.39
C HIS A 25 20.31 4.11 5.75
N ARG A 26 19.49 3.14 6.18
CA ARG A 26 19.48 1.76 5.69
C ARG A 26 18.08 1.33 5.25
N GLY A 27 17.99 0.12 4.72
CA GLY A 27 16.72 -0.49 4.33
C GLY A 27 16.00 0.32 3.24
N THR A 28 14.69 0.39 3.34
CA THR A 28 13.84 1.13 2.39
C THR A 28 13.96 2.64 2.55
N TYR A 29 14.44 3.15 3.70
CA TYR A 29 14.69 4.59 3.89
C TYR A 29 15.70 5.16 2.88
N THR A 30 16.61 4.34 2.34
CA THR A 30 17.62 4.77 1.36
C THR A 30 17.03 5.20 0.01
N GLY A 31 15.78 4.80 -0.30
CA GLY A 31 15.17 5.05 -1.60
C GLY A 31 15.78 4.21 -2.75
N GLN A 32 16.37 3.07 -2.43
CA GLN A 32 16.86 2.11 -3.43
C GLN A 32 15.68 1.27 -3.95
N PHE A 33 14.93 1.83 -4.86
CA PHE A 33 13.79 1.18 -5.49
C PHE A 33 13.64 1.61 -6.96
N GLY A 34 12.79 0.91 -7.70
CA GLY A 34 12.37 1.30 -9.04
C GLY A 34 11.21 0.47 -9.54
N PHE A 35 10.50 1.01 -10.53
CA PHE A 35 9.48 0.26 -11.25
C PHE A 35 10.11 -0.86 -12.09
N LEU A 36 9.39 -1.95 -12.18
CA LEU A 36 9.66 -3.05 -13.10
C LEU A 36 8.36 -3.35 -13.86
N MET A 37 8.18 -2.70 -15.01
CA MET A 37 7.06 -2.98 -15.89
C MET A 37 7.32 -4.26 -16.66
N ILE A 38 6.42 -5.24 -16.53
CA ILE A 38 6.45 -6.50 -17.25
C ILE A 38 5.27 -6.52 -18.20
N ASP A 39 5.55 -6.33 -19.49
CA ASP A 39 4.53 -6.26 -20.52
C ASP A 39 3.74 -7.57 -20.61
N SER A 40 2.44 -7.45 -20.61
CA SER A 40 1.52 -8.59 -20.78
C SER A 40 1.31 -8.99 -22.23
N GLY A 41 1.71 -8.16 -23.16
CA GLY A 41 1.37 -8.27 -24.59
C GLY A 41 -0.12 -8.05 -24.90
N LYS A 42 -0.92 -7.62 -23.89
CA LYS A 42 -2.34 -7.30 -24.08
C LYS A 42 -2.50 -5.82 -24.42
N ASP A 43 -3.35 -5.54 -25.38
CA ASP A 43 -3.74 -4.18 -25.70
C ASP A 43 -4.60 -3.59 -24.55
N LEU A 44 -4.12 -2.49 -23.99
CA LEU A 44 -4.84 -1.73 -22.94
C LEU A 44 -5.81 -0.69 -23.54
N GLY A 45 -5.90 -0.61 -24.87
CA GLY A 45 -6.64 0.42 -25.58
C GLY A 45 -5.84 1.72 -25.73
N HIS A 46 -6.49 2.73 -26.30
CA HIS A 46 -5.84 4.01 -26.57
C HIS A 46 -5.59 4.82 -25.30
N TYR A 47 -4.39 5.37 -25.19
CA TYR A 47 -4.01 6.44 -24.25
C TYR A 47 -2.97 7.36 -24.92
N ASP A 48 -2.94 8.61 -24.49
CA ASP A 48 -2.09 9.65 -25.10
C ASP A 48 -0.75 9.76 -24.39
N GLN A 49 -0.71 9.46 -23.09
CA GLN A 49 0.49 9.47 -22.27
C GLN A 49 0.50 8.31 -21.27
N GLU A 50 1.71 7.84 -20.95
CA GLU A 50 1.97 6.87 -19.89
C GLU A 50 2.95 7.48 -18.89
N ILE A 51 2.59 7.49 -17.60
CA ILE A 51 3.40 8.09 -16.56
C ILE A 51 3.54 7.16 -15.35
N PHE A 52 4.71 7.23 -14.71
CA PHE A 52 5.04 6.47 -13.51
C PHE A 52 5.21 7.44 -12.35
N LEU A 53 4.54 7.20 -11.24
CA LEU A 53 4.50 8.09 -10.07
C LEU A 53 4.87 7.29 -8.82
N ALA A 54 6.09 7.50 -8.33
CA ALA A 54 6.57 6.89 -7.11
C ALA A 54 6.52 7.89 -5.94
N ILE A 55 5.79 7.55 -4.91
CA ILE A 55 5.70 8.31 -3.66
C ILE A 55 6.89 7.94 -2.78
N ARG A 56 7.55 8.93 -2.18
CA ARG A 56 8.67 8.73 -1.29
C ARG A 56 8.68 9.75 -0.15
N ASP A 57 9.14 9.29 1.03
CA ASP A 57 9.46 10.12 2.19
C ASP A 57 10.96 10.43 2.22
N TRP A 58 11.31 11.60 2.77
CA TRP A 58 12.68 12.10 2.88
C TRP A 58 13.01 12.47 4.31
N GLU A 59 14.31 12.36 4.65
CA GLU A 59 14.83 12.76 5.95
C GLU A 59 14.01 12.19 7.12
N PRO A 60 13.85 10.85 7.19
CA PRO A 60 13.11 10.23 8.27
C PRO A 60 13.76 10.50 9.62
N PHE A 61 12.95 10.64 10.65
CA PHE A 61 13.40 10.83 12.03
C PHE A 61 12.48 10.11 13.02
N PHE A 62 13.00 9.87 14.23
CA PHE A 62 12.21 9.23 15.29
C PHE A 62 11.39 10.27 16.04
N THR A 63 10.15 9.93 16.31
CA THR A 63 9.25 10.65 17.21
C THR A 63 8.62 9.67 18.19
N ASN A 64 8.05 10.16 19.30
CA ASN A 64 7.17 9.32 20.09
C ASN A 64 5.85 9.18 19.36
N ALA A 65 5.36 7.94 19.26
CA ALA A 65 4.12 7.67 18.57
C ALA A 65 2.96 8.43 19.23
N GLU A 66 2.32 9.29 18.47
CA GLU A 66 0.99 9.79 18.73
C GLU A 66 0.00 8.87 18.02
N MET A 67 -1.21 8.75 18.52
CA MET A 67 -2.25 8.01 17.80
C MET A 67 -2.44 8.62 16.43
N ASP A 68 -2.32 7.83 15.39
CA ASP A 68 -2.63 8.29 14.03
C ASP A 68 -4.14 8.53 13.93
N THR A 69 -4.55 9.78 14.10
CA THR A 69 -5.96 10.17 14.01
C THR A 69 -6.46 10.28 12.56
N ASP A 70 -5.56 10.24 11.60
CA ASP A 70 -5.86 10.52 10.20
C ASP A 70 -6.33 9.29 9.41
N GLU A 71 -6.08 8.09 9.92
CA GLU A 71 -6.61 6.84 9.35
C GLU A 71 -8.09 6.57 9.67
N GLN A 72 -8.75 7.43 10.45
CA GLN A 72 -10.18 7.28 10.79
C GLN A 72 -11.14 7.38 9.58
N GLY A 73 -10.64 7.64 8.39
CA GLY A 73 -11.45 7.77 7.17
C GLY A 73 -11.88 6.47 6.50
N GLN A 74 -11.42 5.32 6.92
CA GLN A 74 -11.87 4.04 6.34
C GLN A 74 -13.09 3.50 7.09
N GLY A 75 -14.28 4.05 6.74
CA GLY A 75 -15.57 3.69 7.31
C GLY A 75 -15.96 2.23 7.10
N GLY A 76 -15.54 1.38 8.02
CA GLY A 76 -16.10 0.05 8.24
C GLY A 76 -16.82 0.00 9.59
N PRO A 77 -17.64 -1.05 9.88
CA PRO A 77 -18.14 -1.27 11.21
C PRO A 77 -16.97 -1.33 12.18
N GLN A 78 -17.00 -0.47 13.21
CA GLN A 78 -15.94 -0.39 14.23
C GLN A 78 -15.75 -1.78 14.86
N PRO A 79 -14.58 -2.39 14.71
CA PRO A 79 -14.32 -3.66 15.37
C PRO A 79 -14.24 -3.49 16.87
N GLU A 80 -14.34 -4.58 17.59
CA GLU A 80 -14.28 -4.60 19.04
C GLU A 80 -13.02 -3.91 19.55
N LYS A 81 -13.18 -2.89 20.40
CA LYS A 81 -12.05 -2.22 21.05
C LYS A 81 -11.21 -3.26 21.79
N PRO A 82 -9.88 -3.19 21.73
CA PRO A 82 -9.02 -4.13 22.43
C PRO A 82 -9.36 -4.15 23.93
N THR A 83 -9.48 -5.35 24.45
CA THR A 83 -9.89 -5.59 25.85
C THR A 83 -8.77 -5.29 26.84
N ILE A 84 -7.54 -5.01 26.37
CA ILE A 84 -6.38 -4.72 27.21
C ILE A 84 -5.84 -3.35 26.81
N LEU A 85 -6.13 -2.34 27.64
CA LEU A 85 -5.44 -1.07 27.58
C LEU A 85 -4.05 -1.27 28.20
N ASP A 86 -3.02 -1.40 27.38
CA ASP A 86 -1.65 -1.21 27.84
C ASP A 86 -1.49 0.27 28.18
N THR A 87 -1.29 0.58 29.44
CA THR A 87 -1.17 1.97 29.94
C THR A 87 0.23 2.55 29.73
N ARG A 88 1.16 1.77 29.17
CA ARG A 88 2.49 2.27 28.83
C ARG A 88 2.38 3.22 27.64
N PRO A 89 3.12 4.33 27.64
CA PRO A 89 3.16 5.20 26.46
C PRO A 89 3.75 4.44 25.27
N ASN A 90 3.27 4.76 24.06
CA ASN A 90 3.87 4.28 22.82
C ASN A 90 5.37 4.63 22.79
N GLY A 91 6.12 3.77 22.11
CA GLY A 91 7.54 3.98 21.89
C GLY A 91 7.82 4.88 20.68
N LEU A 92 9.04 4.78 20.18
CA LEU A 92 9.48 5.52 19.00
C LEU A 92 8.81 4.97 17.75
N GLU A 93 8.36 5.88 16.90
CA GLU A 93 7.94 5.64 15.52
C GLU A 93 8.80 6.47 14.56
N VAL A 94 8.81 6.10 13.28
CA VAL A 94 9.50 6.86 12.25
C VAL A 94 8.48 7.72 11.52
N THR A 95 8.82 8.98 11.35
CA THR A 95 8.03 9.93 10.55
C THR A 95 8.94 10.73 9.62
N SER A 96 8.34 11.56 8.76
CA SER A 96 9.04 12.46 7.85
C SER A 96 8.26 13.76 7.71
N GLN A 97 8.97 14.84 7.36
CA GLN A 97 8.35 16.14 7.06
C GLN A 97 8.51 16.56 5.60
N MET A 98 9.24 15.77 4.82
CA MET A 98 9.50 16.03 3.41
C MET A 98 9.06 14.85 2.57
N PHE A 99 8.32 15.14 1.52
CA PHE A 99 7.70 14.14 0.66
C PHE A 99 7.93 14.50 -0.80
N SER A 100 7.84 13.49 -1.67
CA SER A 100 7.99 13.71 -3.10
C SER A 100 7.19 12.74 -3.93
N ILE A 101 6.94 13.12 -5.18
CA ILE A 101 6.61 12.21 -6.28
C ILE A 101 7.78 12.25 -7.27
N ASN A 102 8.34 11.07 -7.60
CA ASN A 102 9.51 10.94 -8.48
C ASN A 102 10.70 11.80 -8.04
N ASP A 103 10.99 11.78 -6.74
CA ASP A 103 12.09 12.52 -6.11
C ASP A 103 12.02 14.06 -6.26
N LYS A 104 10.84 14.59 -6.56
CA LYS A 104 10.56 16.02 -6.64
C LYS A 104 9.43 16.41 -5.68
N ALA A 105 9.71 17.36 -4.80
CA ALA A 105 8.67 17.97 -3.98
C ALA A 105 7.71 18.79 -4.86
N LEU A 106 6.48 18.98 -4.41
CA LEU A 106 5.48 19.79 -5.10
C LEU A 106 6.03 21.17 -5.47
N GLY A 107 5.94 21.50 -6.74
CA GLY A 107 6.45 22.76 -7.29
C GLY A 107 7.95 22.76 -7.63
N ALA A 108 8.71 21.73 -7.30
CA ALA A 108 10.14 21.62 -7.62
C ALA A 108 10.43 20.82 -8.91
N GLY A 109 9.44 20.09 -9.43
CA GLY A 109 9.53 19.33 -10.68
C GLY A 109 8.80 20.00 -11.84
N GLU A 110 9.02 19.42 -13.05
CA GLU A 110 8.22 19.80 -14.22
C GLU A 110 6.77 19.31 -14.03
N PRO A 111 5.78 20.11 -14.44
CA PRO A 111 4.39 19.67 -14.41
C PRO A 111 4.14 18.55 -15.41
N ILE A 112 3.16 17.73 -15.12
CA ILE A 112 2.55 16.80 -16.08
C ILE A 112 1.70 17.65 -17.02
N ARG A 113 2.13 17.80 -18.28
CA ARG A 113 1.41 18.60 -19.28
C ARG A 113 0.44 17.73 -20.03
N VAL A 114 -0.81 18.17 -20.10
CA VAL A 114 -1.92 17.43 -20.72
C VAL A 114 -2.76 18.37 -21.60
N ARG A 115 -3.52 17.77 -22.52
CA ARG A 115 -4.53 18.46 -23.31
C ARG A 115 -5.94 18.06 -22.86
N THR A 116 -6.89 18.93 -23.10
CA THR A 116 -8.29 18.56 -22.93
C THR A 116 -8.64 17.41 -23.86
N GLY A 117 -9.15 16.32 -23.30
CA GLY A 117 -9.49 15.09 -24.03
C GLY A 117 -8.40 14.01 -24.01
N ASP A 118 -7.19 14.32 -23.54
CA ASP A 118 -6.15 13.30 -23.37
C ASP A 118 -6.63 12.22 -22.36
N ARG A 119 -6.24 11.00 -22.62
CA ARG A 119 -6.35 9.88 -21.68
C ARG A 119 -4.96 9.50 -21.20
N VAL A 120 -4.72 9.64 -19.92
CA VAL A 120 -3.40 9.37 -19.29
C VAL A 120 -3.43 8.04 -18.56
N LEU A 121 -2.50 7.15 -18.90
CA LEU A 121 -2.22 5.94 -18.13
C LEU A 121 -1.26 6.28 -17.00
N MET A 122 -1.69 6.05 -15.76
CA MET A 122 -0.90 6.31 -14.56
C MET A 122 -0.57 5.01 -13.84
N HIS A 123 0.73 4.80 -13.57
CA HIS A 123 1.25 3.75 -12.70
C HIS A 123 1.72 4.38 -11.40
N LEU A 124 1.04 4.08 -10.31
CA LEU A 124 1.33 4.65 -9.00
C LEU A 124 1.95 3.60 -8.10
N LEU A 125 2.99 3.99 -7.38
CA LEU A 125 3.68 3.15 -6.39
C LEU A 125 3.84 3.96 -5.11
N ASN A 126 3.42 3.41 -3.98
CA ASN A 126 3.88 3.92 -2.70
C ASN A 126 5.20 3.23 -2.33
N ALA A 127 6.31 3.89 -2.59
CA ALA A 127 7.66 3.46 -2.22
C ALA A 127 8.14 4.06 -0.88
N SER A 128 7.22 4.66 -0.10
CA SER A 128 7.47 5.08 1.28
C SER A 128 7.93 3.90 2.12
N ALA A 129 8.77 4.17 3.10
CA ALA A 129 9.16 3.21 4.12
C ALA A 129 8.29 3.32 5.39
N ILE A 130 7.37 4.31 5.45
CA ILE A 130 6.82 4.81 6.71
C ILE A 130 5.30 4.63 6.76
N GLU A 131 4.54 5.14 5.77
CA GLU A 131 3.10 5.30 5.95
C GLU A 131 2.26 5.03 4.70
N ASN A 132 0.99 4.72 4.95
CA ASN A 132 -0.06 4.71 3.93
C ASN A 132 -0.28 6.15 3.41
N ARG A 133 -0.57 6.29 2.12
CA ARG A 133 -0.79 7.60 1.49
C ARG A 133 -2.09 7.61 0.70
N THR A 134 -2.90 8.63 0.93
CA THR A 134 -4.11 8.89 0.14
C THR A 134 -3.90 10.11 -0.73
N ILE A 135 -4.10 9.95 -2.03
CA ILE A 135 -3.90 10.99 -3.05
C ILE A 135 -5.17 11.19 -3.87
N ALA A 136 -5.31 12.38 -4.41
CA ALA A 136 -6.39 12.75 -5.32
C ALA A 136 -5.90 13.72 -6.41
N LEU A 137 -6.65 13.80 -7.50
CA LEU A 137 -6.54 14.84 -8.53
C LEU A 137 -7.88 15.57 -8.61
N PRO A 138 -8.00 16.81 -8.11
CA PRO A 138 -9.25 17.55 -8.09
C PRO A 138 -9.92 17.61 -9.47
N GLY A 139 -11.25 17.41 -9.48
CA GLY A 139 -12.04 17.43 -10.70
C GLY A 139 -11.91 16.21 -11.62
N HIS A 140 -11.06 15.25 -11.28
CA HIS A 140 -10.82 14.05 -12.07
C HIS A 140 -11.07 12.78 -11.27
N ARG A 141 -11.28 11.67 -11.98
CA ARG A 141 -11.43 10.33 -11.38
C ARG A 141 -10.44 9.36 -11.98
N PHE A 142 -9.93 8.48 -11.14
CA PHE A 142 -9.05 7.40 -11.54
C PHE A 142 -9.88 6.18 -11.95
N GLN A 143 -9.83 5.80 -13.22
CA GLN A 143 -10.42 4.55 -13.71
C GLN A 143 -9.48 3.40 -13.39
N VAL A 144 -9.56 2.87 -12.17
CA VAL A 144 -8.64 1.83 -11.69
C VAL A 144 -8.93 0.52 -12.39
N PHE A 145 -7.92 -0.09 -13.00
CA PHE A 145 -8.03 -1.35 -13.73
C PHE A 145 -7.07 -2.44 -13.27
N ALA A 146 -6.03 -2.08 -12.48
CA ALA A 146 -5.15 -3.07 -11.88
C ALA A 146 -4.69 -2.64 -10.48
N LEU A 147 -4.49 -3.63 -9.63
CA LEU A 147 -3.95 -3.50 -8.28
C LEU A 147 -2.75 -4.44 -8.14
N ASP A 148 -1.63 -3.93 -7.62
CA ASP A 148 -0.34 -4.63 -7.51
C ASP A 148 0.07 -5.32 -8.83
N GLY A 149 -0.21 -4.62 -9.96
CA GLY A 149 0.06 -5.11 -11.31
C GLY A 149 -0.82 -6.29 -11.76
N ASN A 150 -1.91 -6.59 -11.05
CA ASN A 150 -2.88 -7.61 -11.44
C ASN A 150 -4.17 -6.93 -11.89
N PRO A 151 -4.70 -7.24 -13.09
CA PRO A 151 -5.96 -6.69 -13.55
C PRO A 151 -7.10 -7.01 -12.58
N VAL A 152 -7.97 -6.04 -12.31
CA VAL A 152 -9.14 -6.25 -11.47
C VAL A 152 -10.33 -6.77 -12.29
N PRO A 153 -11.21 -7.61 -11.72
CA PRO A 153 -12.38 -8.12 -12.43
C PRO A 153 -13.37 -7.04 -12.86
N SER A 154 -13.48 -5.99 -12.05
CA SER A 154 -14.43 -4.90 -12.23
C SER A 154 -13.72 -3.55 -12.14
N PRO A 155 -13.17 -3.02 -13.24
CA PRO A 155 -12.60 -1.67 -13.23
C PRO A 155 -13.64 -0.64 -12.78
N GLN A 156 -13.28 0.19 -11.81
CA GLN A 156 -14.17 1.18 -11.20
C GLN A 156 -13.50 2.54 -11.10
N PRO A 157 -14.25 3.63 -11.23
CA PRO A 157 -13.75 4.97 -10.96
C PRO A 157 -13.59 5.22 -9.45
N ALA A 158 -12.49 5.83 -9.07
CA ALA A 158 -12.20 6.27 -7.71
C ALA A 158 -11.89 7.75 -7.68
N ASP A 159 -12.34 8.46 -6.65
CA ASP A 159 -12.05 9.89 -6.44
C ASP A 159 -10.73 10.05 -5.68
N VAL A 160 -10.36 9.06 -4.88
CA VAL A 160 -9.11 8.99 -4.12
C VAL A 160 -8.45 7.62 -4.34
N LEU A 161 -7.13 7.58 -4.22
CA LEU A 161 -6.35 6.35 -4.19
C LEU A 161 -5.61 6.28 -2.87
N THR A 162 -5.83 5.20 -2.10
CA THR A 162 -5.03 4.91 -0.90
C THR A 162 -4.07 3.78 -1.20
N LEU A 163 -2.79 4.02 -0.96
CA LEU A 163 -1.72 3.06 -1.18
C LEU A 163 -0.90 2.90 0.10
N GLY A 164 -0.77 1.68 0.59
CA GLY A 164 0.22 1.34 1.59
C GLY A 164 1.62 1.19 0.99
N PRO A 165 2.68 1.32 1.77
CA PRO A 165 4.02 0.94 1.34
C PRO A 165 4.02 -0.39 0.60
N GLY A 166 4.59 -0.39 -0.61
CA GLY A 166 4.63 -1.56 -1.49
C GLY A 166 3.43 -1.76 -2.41
N GLU A 167 2.33 -1.06 -2.22
CA GLU A 167 1.17 -1.18 -3.12
C GLU A 167 1.37 -0.39 -4.43
N ARG A 168 0.80 -0.95 -5.51
CA ARG A 168 0.75 -0.31 -6.83
C ARG A 168 -0.70 -0.25 -7.31
N ILE A 169 -1.03 0.85 -7.98
CA ILE A 169 -2.33 1.05 -8.63
C ILE A 169 -2.09 1.51 -10.06
N ASP A 170 -2.75 0.85 -11.01
CA ASP A 170 -2.76 1.29 -12.41
C ASP A 170 -4.15 1.83 -12.75
N ALA A 171 -4.19 3.05 -13.27
CA ALA A 171 -5.43 3.72 -13.58
C ALA A 171 -5.33 4.57 -14.85
N PHE A 172 -6.44 4.68 -15.57
CA PHE A 172 -6.59 5.74 -16.57
C PHE A 172 -7.24 6.98 -15.94
N VAL A 173 -6.82 8.14 -16.42
CA VAL A 173 -7.45 9.42 -16.08
C VAL A 173 -7.78 10.15 -17.38
N ASP A 174 -9.07 10.46 -17.57
CA ASP A 174 -9.52 11.26 -18.70
C ASP A 174 -9.38 12.75 -18.34
N MET A 175 -8.57 13.49 -19.09
CA MET A 175 -8.26 14.91 -18.88
C MET A 175 -9.36 15.79 -19.47
N ASN A 176 -10.43 16.03 -18.71
CA ASN A 176 -11.63 16.74 -19.15
C ASN A 176 -12.00 17.96 -18.30
N GLN A 177 -11.11 18.41 -17.41
CA GLN A 177 -11.28 19.56 -16.54
C GLN A 177 -10.13 20.56 -16.72
N PRO A 178 -10.16 21.42 -17.76
CA PRO A 178 -9.07 22.34 -18.04
C PRO A 178 -8.73 23.24 -16.85
N GLY A 179 -7.45 23.32 -16.51
CA GLY A 179 -6.95 24.08 -15.37
C GLY A 179 -5.49 23.77 -15.06
N VAL A 180 -5.04 24.19 -13.90
CA VAL A 180 -3.75 23.81 -13.33
C VAL A 180 -4.04 23.23 -11.95
N TRP A 181 -3.84 21.93 -11.80
CA TRP A 181 -4.28 21.16 -10.65
C TRP A 181 -3.11 20.54 -9.90
N ILE A 182 -3.30 20.25 -8.62
CA ILE A 182 -2.34 19.46 -7.85
C ILE A 182 -2.85 18.02 -7.76
N LEU A 183 -2.13 17.07 -8.36
CA LEU A 183 -2.23 15.66 -8.03
C LEU A 183 -1.39 15.43 -6.76
N GLY A 184 -2.00 15.14 -5.62
CA GLY A 184 -1.24 15.05 -4.38
C GLY A 184 -2.02 14.52 -3.20
N SER A 185 -1.38 14.55 -2.03
CA SER A 185 -1.96 14.07 -0.79
C SER A 185 -3.27 14.80 -0.43
N THR A 186 -4.24 14.04 0.08
CA THR A 186 -5.47 14.60 0.63
C THR A 186 -5.25 15.29 1.97
N GLN A 187 -4.17 14.99 2.67
CA GLN A 187 -3.75 15.65 3.91
C GLN A 187 -2.96 16.92 3.59
N ASP A 188 -3.38 18.04 4.14
CA ASP A 188 -2.79 19.36 3.85
C ASP A 188 -1.34 19.47 4.30
N THR A 189 -1.00 18.90 5.46
CA THR A 189 0.37 18.91 6.00
C THR A 189 1.32 18.10 5.12
N ILE A 190 0.90 16.96 4.65
CA ILE A 190 1.69 16.07 3.78
C ILE A 190 1.84 16.69 2.39
N ARG A 191 0.77 17.28 1.84
CA ARG A 191 0.81 17.96 0.55
C ARG A 191 1.71 19.21 0.60
N SER A 192 1.60 20.03 1.64
CA SER A 192 2.48 21.19 1.84
C SER A 192 3.93 20.78 2.14
N GLY A 193 4.15 19.60 2.73
CA GLY A 193 5.47 18.99 2.89
C GLY A 193 6.07 18.44 1.58
N GLY A 194 5.35 18.54 0.46
CA GLY A 194 5.88 18.25 -0.87
C GLY A 194 5.22 17.08 -1.61
N LEU A 195 4.26 16.36 -1.01
CA LEU A 195 3.62 15.22 -1.68
C LEU A 195 2.61 15.68 -2.72
N GLY A 196 3.08 15.90 -3.92
CA GLY A 196 2.26 16.24 -5.07
C GLY A 196 3.06 16.56 -6.30
N VAL A 197 2.37 16.63 -7.43
CA VAL A 197 2.88 17.08 -8.72
C VAL A 197 1.82 17.93 -9.40
N VAL A 198 2.26 18.97 -10.12
CA VAL A 198 1.36 19.84 -10.87
C VAL A 198 0.91 19.15 -12.15
N VAL A 199 -0.39 19.17 -12.43
CA VAL A 199 -0.99 18.77 -13.71
C VAL A 199 -1.47 20.04 -14.41
N GLU A 200 -0.81 20.39 -15.52
CA GLU A 200 -1.03 21.63 -16.27
C GLU A 200 -1.66 21.32 -17.62
N TYR A 201 -2.86 21.83 -17.83
CA TYR A 201 -3.49 21.74 -19.15
C TYR A 201 -2.89 22.76 -20.13
N GLU A 202 -2.80 22.36 -21.38
CA GLU A 202 -2.30 23.24 -22.44
C GLU A 202 -3.06 24.58 -22.47
N ASN A 203 -2.34 25.68 -22.59
CA ASN A 203 -2.84 27.05 -22.56
C ASN A 203 -3.46 27.50 -21.23
N GLN A 204 -3.21 26.79 -20.15
CA GLN A 204 -3.56 27.20 -18.81
C GLN A 204 -2.29 27.70 -18.06
N HIS A 205 -2.32 28.94 -17.56
CA HIS A 205 -1.17 29.59 -16.91
C HIS A 205 -1.62 30.23 -15.60
N LYS A 206 -2.18 29.41 -14.70
CA LYS A 206 -2.63 29.83 -13.37
C LYS A 206 -1.71 29.27 -12.30
N GLN A 207 -1.88 29.74 -11.07
CA GLN A 207 -1.32 29.02 -9.91
C GLN A 207 -2.01 27.66 -9.78
N PRO A 208 -1.27 26.60 -9.40
CA PRO A 208 -1.85 25.31 -9.16
C PRO A 208 -2.93 25.34 -8.09
N GLU A 209 -4.06 24.74 -8.37
CA GLU A 209 -5.23 24.72 -7.50
C GLU A 209 -5.38 23.34 -6.85
N TRP A 210 -5.82 23.34 -5.60
CA TRP A 210 -6.26 22.15 -4.87
C TRP A 210 -7.70 22.34 -4.39
N ALA A 211 -8.49 21.27 -4.53
CA ALA A 211 -9.79 21.17 -3.90
C ALA A 211 -9.93 19.77 -3.25
N PRO A 212 -10.54 19.66 -2.07
CA PRO A 212 -10.74 18.35 -1.46
C PRO A 212 -11.62 17.49 -2.37
N PRO A 213 -11.29 16.19 -2.51
CA PRO A 213 -12.11 15.26 -3.29
C PRO A 213 -13.47 15.02 -2.61
N PRO A 214 -14.47 14.48 -3.34
CA PRO A 214 -15.68 13.96 -2.71
C PRO A 214 -15.35 12.96 -1.58
N ASN A 215 -16.20 12.90 -0.56
CA ASN A 215 -16.03 11.98 0.57
C ASN A 215 -16.42 10.54 0.19
N ASN A 216 -15.67 9.94 -0.72
CA ASN A 216 -15.77 8.57 -1.15
C ASN A 216 -14.49 7.83 -0.74
N PRO A 217 -14.48 7.10 0.38
CA PRO A 217 -13.29 6.43 0.88
C PRO A 217 -12.84 5.33 -0.08
N TRP A 218 -11.54 5.05 -0.08
CA TRP A 218 -10.96 3.94 -0.82
C TRP A 218 -11.50 2.59 -0.33
N ASP A 219 -11.85 1.70 -1.27
CA ASP A 219 -12.40 0.39 -0.96
C ASP A 219 -11.97 -0.63 -2.02
N TYR A 220 -11.11 -1.55 -1.64
CA TYR A 220 -10.65 -2.61 -2.56
C TYR A 220 -11.78 -3.51 -3.05
N THR A 221 -12.85 -3.67 -2.26
CA THR A 221 -13.89 -4.66 -2.54
C THR A 221 -14.76 -4.31 -3.75
N ILE A 222 -14.79 -3.04 -4.14
CA ILE A 222 -15.55 -2.59 -5.32
C ILE A 222 -14.96 -3.07 -6.65
N PHE A 223 -13.67 -3.45 -6.65
CA PHE A 223 -12.96 -3.92 -7.84
C PHE A 223 -13.15 -5.41 -8.12
N GLY A 224 -13.77 -6.14 -7.20
CA GLY A 224 -14.12 -7.54 -7.35
C GLY A 224 -15.46 -7.77 -8.00
N HIS A 225 -15.86 -9.03 -8.05
CA HIS A 225 -17.20 -9.44 -8.48
C HIS A 225 -17.93 -10.19 -7.36
N GLY A 226 -19.25 -10.33 -7.49
CA GLY A 226 -20.11 -11.04 -6.54
C GLY A 226 -20.03 -12.57 -6.71
N GLY A 227 -18.83 -13.13 -6.66
CA GLY A 227 -18.61 -14.58 -6.70
C GLY A 227 -18.20 -15.14 -5.35
N SER A 228 -18.02 -16.45 -5.28
CA SER A 228 -17.40 -17.14 -4.15
C SER A 228 -16.09 -17.78 -4.60
N GLN A 229 -15.07 -17.70 -3.75
CA GLN A 229 -13.83 -18.42 -3.95
C GLN A 229 -14.03 -19.94 -3.64
N PRO A 230 -13.20 -20.82 -4.22
CA PRO A 230 -13.11 -22.18 -3.77
C PRO A 230 -12.83 -22.24 -2.26
N ALA A 231 -13.36 -23.27 -1.58
CA ALA A 231 -13.07 -23.45 -0.16
C ALA A 231 -11.55 -23.66 0.04
N PRO A 232 -10.95 -23.05 1.08
CA PRO A 232 -9.56 -23.30 1.40
C PRO A 232 -9.39 -24.69 2.00
N ASP A 233 -8.24 -25.33 1.76
CA ASP A 233 -7.87 -26.59 2.43
C ASP A 233 -7.57 -26.35 3.91
N GLN A 234 -7.05 -25.16 4.23
CA GLN A 234 -6.75 -24.75 5.60
C GLN A 234 -6.93 -23.24 5.79
N THR A 235 -7.42 -22.87 6.97
CA THR A 235 -7.47 -21.47 7.43
C THR A 235 -6.45 -21.26 8.54
N MET A 236 -5.75 -20.13 8.48
CA MET A 236 -4.77 -19.70 9.47
C MET A 236 -5.14 -18.30 9.97
N ASP A 237 -5.40 -18.18 11.27
CA ASP A 237 -5.58 -16.87 11.91
C ASP A 237 -4.22 -16.25 12.25
N MET A 238 -4.07 -14.98 11.90
CA MET A 238 -2.89 -14.18 12.16
C MET A 238 -3.31 -12.91 12.92
N VAL A 239 -3.04 -12.88 14.21
CA VAL A 239 -3.38 -11.78 15.10
C VAL A 239 -2.17 -10.87 15.23
N PHE A 240 -2.36 -9.59 14.95
CA PHE A 240 -1.31 -8.57 15.03
C PHE A 240 -1.53 -7.69 16.24
N GLU A 241 -0.47 -7.51 17.02
CA GLU A 241 -0.49 -6.78 18.28
C GLU A 241 0.79 -5.93 18.40
N LYS A 242 0.65 -4.80 19.09
CA LYS A 242 1.76 -3.92 19.44
C LYS A 242 1.98 -3.96 20.94
N THR A 243 3.21 -4.16 21.36
CA THR A 243 3.60 -4.01 22.77
C THR A 243 4.36 -2.70 22.92
N PRO A 244 3.73 -1.68 23.54
CA PRO A 244 4.39 -0.43 23.83
C PRO A 244 5.61 -0.62 24.72
N SER A 245 6.73 0.01 24.39
CA SER A 245 7.98 -0.11 25.13
C SER A 245 8.33 1.12 25.95
N GLY A 246 7.51 2.17 25.85
CA GLY A 246 7.71 3.45 26.51
C GLY A 246 8.59 4.41 25.73
N ALA A 247 8.61 5.67 26.15
CA ALA A 247 9.33 6.75 25.51
C ALA A 247 10.81 6.42 25.25
N GLY A 248 11.28 6.71 24.05
CA GLY A 248 12.67 6.50 23.65
C GLY A 248 13.07 5.05 23.36
N LYS A 249 12.12 4.11 23.31
CA LYS A 249 12.34 2.71 22.95
C LYS A 249 11.42 2.35 21.80
N PHE A 250 11.80 1.37 20.99
CA PHE A 250 10.97 0.89 19.88
C PHE A 250 9.88 -0.07 20.39
N ASN A 251 8.67 0.08 19.84
CA ASN A 251 7.59 -0.86 20.10
C ASN A 251 7.94 -2.24 19.54
N ALA A 252 7.46 -3.29 20.21
CA ALA A 252 7.57 -4.66 19.70
C ALA A 252 6.29 -5.02 18.95
N TRP A 253 6.44 -5.55 17.75
CA TRP A 253 5.34 -5.98 16.92
C TRP A 253 5.21 -7.50 16.93
N LEU A 254 4.00 -7.99 17.16
CA LEU A 254 3.75 -9.39 17.43
C LEU A 254 2.83 -10.00 16.35
N VAL A 255 3.13 -11.23 15.97
CA VAL A 255 2.25 -12.09 15.20
C VAL A 255 1.87 -13.28 16.08
N ASN A 256 0.58 -13.45 16.37
CA ASN A 256 0.06 -14.48 17.28
C ASN A 256 0.75 -14.46 18.66
N GLY A 257 0.93 -13.24 19.23
CA GLY A 257 1.51 -13.02 20.53
C GLY A 257 3.04 -13.19 20.62
N LYS A 258 3.73 -13.31 19.48
CA LYS A 258 5.18 -13.51 19.43
C LYS A 258 5.86 -12.51 18.49
N GLN A 259 6.95 -11.93 18.97
CA GLN A 259 7.87 -11.13 18.16
C GLN A 259 8.79 -12.05 17.35
N TYR A 260 9.05 -11.71 16.08
CA TYR A 260 10.06 -12.44 15.30
C TYR A 260 11.48 -12.26 15.91
N PRO A 261 12.31 -13.32 15.96
CA PRO A 261 12.06 -14.67 15.43
C PRO A 261 11.09 -15.49 16.30
N HIS A 262 10.14 -16.16 15.63
CA HIS A 262 9.17 -17.03 16.30
C HIS A 262 9.74 -18.46 16.49
N ASP A 263 9.22 -19.17 17.48
CA ASP A 263 9.58 -20.58 17.69
C ASP A 263 8.96 -21.52 16.64
N ARG A 264 7.96 -21.02 15.90
CA ARG A 264 7.25 -21.82 14.89
C ARG A 264 7.16 -21.07 13.56
N GLU A 265 7.58 -21.75 12.51
CA GLU A 265 7.26 -21.38 11.13
C GLU A 265 5.86 -21.87 10.77
N PHE A 266 5.17 -21.12 9.92
CA PHE A 266 3.92 -21.60 9.31
C PHE A 266 4.27 -22.64 8.24
N VAL A 267 3.70 -23.85 8.34
CA VAL A 267 4.03 -24.94 7.42
C VAL A 267 2.98 -25.02 6.33
N LEU A 268 3.43 -24.97 5.08
CA LEU A 268 2.60 -25.07 3.88
C LEU A 268 2.82 -26.41 3.19
N LYS A 269 1.73 -27.02 2.69
CA LYS A 269 1.78 -28.14 1.77
C LYS A 269 1.67 -27.61 0.35
N GLU A 270 2.59 -28.03 -0.53
CA GLU A 270 2.56 -27.59 -1.93
C GLU A 270 1.24 -27.98 -2.61
N GLY A 271 0.71 -27.03 -3.41
CA GLY A 271 -0.57 -27.16 -4.12
C GLY A 271 -1.81 -26.88 -3.28
N ALA A 272 -1.71 -26.80 -1.95
CA ALA A 272 -2.86 -26.51 -1.09
C ALA A 272 -3.26 -25.02 -1.14
N ARG A 273 -4.56 -24.77 -1.02
CA ARG A 273 -5.15 -23.42 -0.89
C ARG A 273 -5.28 -23.03 0.58
N TYR A 274 -4.69 -21.95 0.95
CA TYR A 274 -4.72 -21.40 2.30
C TYR A 274 -5.53 -20.13 2.36
N ARG A 275 -6.33 -19.98 3.41
CA ARG A 275 -6.93 -18.72 3.83
C ARG A 275 -6.14 -18.16 5.00
N LEU A 276 -5.59 -16.95 4.84
CA LEU A 276 -5.05 -16.18 5.95
C LEU A 276 -6.14 -15.21 6.40
N VAL A 277 -6.39 -15.20 7.70
CA VAL A 277 -7.33 -14.28 8.34
C VAL A 277 -6.53 -13.34 9.22
N PHE A 278 -6.40 -12.12 8.79
CA PHE A 278 -5.67 -11.07 9.48
C PHE A 278 -6.59 -10.38 10.48
N HIS A 279 -6.17 -10.32 11.73
CA HIS A 279 -6.84 -9.61 12.81
C HIS A 279 -5.90 -8.54 13.33
N ASN A 280 -6.10 -7.31 12.91
CA ASN A 280 -5.32 -6.18 13.41
C ASN A 280 -5.92 -5.70 14.73
N ARG A 281 -5.14 -5.78 15.81
CA ARG A 281 -5.50 -5.30 17.16
C ARG A 281 -4.72 -4.04 17.54
N THR A 282 -4.15 -3.36 16.55
CA THR A 282 -3.38 -2.14 16.76
C THR A 282 -4.14 -0.92 16.25
N ASP A 283 -3.68 0.23 16.67
CA ASP A 283 -4.16 1.57 16.28
C ASP A 283 -3.53 2.07 14.96
N ASP A 284 -2.83 1.21 14.22
CA ASP A 284 -2.19 1.51 12.95
C ASP A 284 -2.75 0.65 11.81
N GLY A 285 -2.77 1.17 10.58
CA GLY A 285 -3.08 0.41 9.38
C GLY A 285 -1.84 -0.22 8.76
N HIS A 286 -1.84 -1.53 8.58
CA HIS A 286 -0.66 -2.28 8.16
C HIS A 286 -0.74 -2.78 6.72
N PRO A 287 0.13 -2.32 5.80
CA PRO A 287 0.31 -2.91 4.48
C PRO A 287 1.06 -4.24 4.62
N LEU A 288 0.34 -5.34 4.48
CA LEU A 288 0.88 -6.70 4.65
C LEU A 288 1.24 -7.32 3.32
N HIS A 289 2.47 -7.78 3.19
CA HIS A 289 3.02 -8.37 2.00
C HIS A 289 3.41 -9.85 2.20
N LEU A 290 3.04 -10.68 1.23
CA LEU A 290 3.45 -12.08 1.15
C LEU A 290 4.42 -12.25 -0.03
N HIS A 291 5.68 -12.53 0.27
CA HIS A 291 6.68 -12.80 -0.76
C HIS A 291 6.31 -13.99 -1.62
N ARG A 292 6.73 -13.99 -2.90
CA ARG A 292 6.63 -15.09 -3.86
C ARG A 292 5.20 -15.48 -4.27
N HIS A 293 4.17 -15.00 -3.56
CA HIS A 293 2.77 -15.34 -3.83
C HIS A 293 1.97 -14.07 -4.05
N SER A 294 0.99 -14.17 -4.96
CA SER A 294 -0.15 -13.28 -4.94
C SER A 294 -1.29 -13.97 -4.21
N PHE A 295 -2.13 -13.19 -3.58
CA PHE A 295 -3.32 -13.67 -2.88
C PHE A 295 -4.58 -13.01 -3.44
N GLU A 296 -5.69 -13.69 -3.30
CA GLU A 296 -7.02 -13.18 -3.65
C GLU A 296 -7.69 -12.61 -2.40
N LEU A 297 -8.16 -11.37 -2.47
CA LEU A 297 -8.95 -10.76 -1.41
C LEU A 297 -10.31 -11.44 -1.30
N VAL A 298 -10.69 -11.85 -0.10
CA VAL A 298 -11.94 -12.57 0.19
C VAL A 298 -12.94 -11.73 0.95
N ASP A 299 -12.45 -11.00 1.95
CA ASP A 299 -13.28 -10.22 2.87
C ASP A 299 -12.46 -9.10 3.47
N MET A 300 -13.08 -7.93 3.62
CA MET A 300 -12.52 -6.81 4.37
C MET A 300 -13.59 -6.25 5.32
N ASN A 301 -13.39 -6.41 6.62
CA ASN A 301 -14.32 -5.97 7.66
C ASN A 301 -15.77 -6.46 7.44
N GLY A 302 -15.94 -7.72 6.99
CA GLY A 302 -17.25 -8.31 6.71
C GLY A 302 -17.79 -8.03 5.30
N LYS A 303 -17.13 -7.17 4.52
CA LYS A 303 -17.47 -6.89 3.13
C LYS A 303 -16.76 -7.87 2.20
N LYS A 304 -17.51 -8.80 1.64
CA LYS A 304 -16.99 -9.86 0.78
C LYS A 304 -16.69 -9.37 -0.64
N THR A 305 -15.67 -9.96 -1.25
CA THR A 305 -15.30 -9.72 -2.65
C THR A 305 -14.66 -10.99 -3.24
N ALA A 306 -14.51 -11.01 -4.56
CA ALA A 306 -13.84 -12.12 -5.26
C ALA A 306 -13.09 -11.61 -6.50
N GLY A 307 -12.00 -12.28 -6.84
CA GLY A 307 -11.21 -12.02 -8.05
C GLY A 307 -10.21 -10.86 -7.93
N VAL A 308 -10.16 -10.15 -6.83
CA VAL A 308 -9.16 -9.09 -6.60
C VAL A 308 -7.85 -9.75 -6.16
N ILE A 309 -6.87 -9.75 -7.05
CA ILE A 309 -5.56 -10.35 -6.81
C ILE A 309 -4.56 -9.27 -6.44
N LYS A 310 -3.87 -9.45 -5.32
CA LYS A 310 -2.86 -8.54 -4.79
C LYS A 310 -1.65 -9.31 -4.26
N ASP A 311 -0.58 -8.61 -3.93
CA ASP A 311 0.55 -9.15 -3.17
C ASP A 311 0.80 -8.37 -1.87
N THR A 312 0.18 -7.20 -1.74
CA THR A 312 0.21 -6.33 -0.57
C THR A 312 -1.20 -5.81 -0.28
N VAL A 313 -1.64 -5.78 0.96
CA VAL A 313 -2.97 -5.26 1.34
C VAL A 313 -2.92 -4.51 2.66
N ILE A 314 -3.53 -3.32 2.71
CA ILE A 314 -3.69 -2.60 3.98
C ILE A 314 -4.74 -3.33 4.83
N VAL A 315 -4.34 -3.76 6.01
CA VAL A 315 -5.28 -4.19 7.06
C VAL A 315 -5.57 -2.98 7.93
N PRO A 316 -6.78 -2.45 7.93
CA PRO A 316 -7.12 -1.23 8.67
C PRO A 316 -6.86 -1.39 10.17
N LEU A 317 -6.67 -0.26 10.86
CA LEU A 317 -6.60 -0.23 12.32
C LEU A 317 -7.83 -0.97 12.91
N TYR A 318 -7.60 -1.82 13.89
CA TYR A 318 -8.61 -2.69 14.51
C TYR A 318 -9.45 -3.50 13.50
N GLY A 319 -8.97 -3.65 12.27
CA GLY A 319 -9.68 -4.27 11.16
C GLY A 319 -9.41 -5.75 11.00
N ARG A 320 -10.22 -6.36 10.13
CA ARG A 320 -10.09 -7.77 9.74
C ARG A 320 -10.08 -7.89 8.23
N VAL A 321 -9.10 -8.61 7.69
CA VAL A 321 -9.01 -8.92 6.26
C VAL A 321 -8.78 -10.40 6.08
N SER A 322 -9.45 -11.01 5.09
CA SER A 322 -9.21 -12.40 4.71
C SER A 322 -8.70 -12.47 3.29
N VAL A 323 -7.64 -13.24 3.07
CA VAL A 323 -7.05 -13.47 1.75
C VAL A 323 -6.81 -14.95 1.52
N ASP A 324 -6.94 -15.40 0.27
CA ASP A 324 -6.65 -16.76 -0.14
C ASP A 324 -5.45 -16.81 -1.08
N PHE A 325 -4.57 -17.79 -0.90
CA PHE A 325 -3.49 -18.07 -1.86
C PHE A 325 -3.27 -19.57 -2.04
N VAL A 326 -2.69 -19.94 -3.17
CA VAL A 326 -2.27 -21.33 -3.43
C VAL A 326 -0.77 -21.42 -3.17
N ALA A 327 -0.36 -22.39 -2.37
CA ALA A 327 1.04 -22.64 -2.05
C ALA A 327 1.72 -23.35 -3.24
N ASN A 328 2.12 -22.60 -4.26
CA ASN A 328 2.66 -23.13 -5.52
C ASN A 328 4.10 -22.68 -5.85
N HIS A 329 4.77 -22.06 -4.87
CA HIS A 329 6.15 -21.59 -5.01
C HIS A 329 7.02 -22.13 -3.86
N PRO A 330 7.49 -23.38 -3.91
CA PRO A 330 8.25 -24.02 -2.83
C PRO A 330 9.49 -23.21 -2.40
N GLY A 331 9.76 -23.24 -1.12
CA GLY A 331 10.88 -22.59 -0.46
C GLY A 331 10.44 -21.70 0.71
N LEU A 332 11.41 -21.14 1.41
CA LEU A 332 11.15 -20.25 2.53
C LEU A 332 10.56 -18.94 2.03
N THR A 333 9.43 -18.55 2.58
CA THR A 333 8.66 -17.36 2.17
C THR A 333 8.50 -16.42 3.35
N LEU A 334 8.86 -15.16 3.16
CA LEU A 334 8.67 -14.10 4.15
C LEU A 334 7.27 -13.49 3.99
N PHE A 335 6.61 -13.29 5.12
CA PHE A 335 5.42 -12.47 5.29
C PHE A 335 5.76 -11.34 6.25
N HIS A 336 5.39 -10.09 5.94
CA HIS A 336 5.71 -8.97 6.81
C HIS A 336 4.80 -7.75 6.58
N CYS A 337 4.77 -6.86 7.57
CA CYS A 337 4.31 -5.48 7.36
C CYS A 337 5.33 -4.74 6.49
N HIS A 338 4.88 -3.98 5.52
CA HIS A 338 5.76 -3.27 4.60
C HIS A 338 6.26 -1.91 5.15
N ILE A 339 5.78 -1.48 6.31
CA ILE A 339 6.39 -0.40 7.08
C ILE A 339 7.71 -0.93 7.66
N GLN A 340 8.83 -0.29 7.28
CA GLN A 340 10.18 -0.79 7.58
C GLN A 340 10.40 -1.01 9.08
N GLN A 341 10.04 -0.04 9.90
CA GLN A 341 10.21 -0.14 11.36
C GLN A 341 9.40 -1.30 11.94
N HIS A 342 8.16 -1.46 11.55
CA HIS A 342 7.32 -2.56 12.03
C HIS A 342 7.93 -3.93 11.69
N MET A 343 8.40 -4.10 10.46
CA MET A 343 9.10 -5.30 10.03
C MET A 343 10.36 -5.54 10.85
N ASP A 344 11.18 -4.51 11.07
CA ASP A 344 12.45 -4.65 11.78
C ASP A 344 12.26 -5.05 13.23
N TYR A 345 11.21 -4.52 13.88
CA TYR A 345 10.89 -4.80 15.28
C TYR A 345 9.89 -5.92 15.48
N GLY A 346 9.77 -6.84 14.51
CA GLY A 346 9.15 -8.14 14.71
C GLY A 346 7.89 -8.45 13.92
N PHE A 347 7.33 -7.49 13.16
CA PHE A 347 6.11 -7.72 12.39
C PHE A 347 6.41 -8.49 11.09
N LYS A 348 6.87 -9.71 11.25
CA LYS A 348 7.17 -10.65 10.17
C LYS A 348 7.03 -12.09 10.61
N ALA A 349 6.80 -12.97 9.67
CA ALA A 349 6.71 -14.42 9.88
C ALA A 349 7.29 -15.18 8.69
N LEU A 350 7.69 -16.42 8.91
CA LEU A 350 8.20 -17.28 7.86
C LEU A 350 7.21 -18.42 7.57
N PHE A 351 6.98 -18.64 6.29
CA PHE A 351 6.25 -19.79 5.78
C PHE A 351 7.24 -20.75 5.14
N ARG A 352 7.18 -22.02 5.52
CA ARG A 352 8.03 -23.10 5.05
C ARG A 352 7.17 -24.16 4.39
N TYR A 353 7.63 -24.69 3.29
CA TYR A 353 7.02 -25.85 2.64
C TYR A 353 7.48 -27.14 3.30
N SER A 354 6.52 -28.08 3.52
CA SER A 354 6.79 -29.41 4.05
C SER A 354 7.17 -30.38 2.93
#